data_34e0866b3b59843323968a2762968feb
#
_entry.id   34e0866b3b59843323968a2762968feb
#
_cell.length_a   1.000
_cell.length_b   1.000
_cell.length_c   1.000
_cell.angle_alpha   90.00
_cell.angle_beta   90.00
_cell.angle_gamma   90.00
#
_symmetry.space_group_name_H-M   'P 1'
#
loop_
_entity.id
_entity.type
_entity.pdbx_description
1 polymer ?
#
loop_
_entity_poly.entity_id
_entity_poly.type
_entity_poly.pdbx_seq_one_letter_code
_entity_poly.pdbx_strand_id
1 'polypeptide(L)'
;MRIFLLLISALLIVSCESNPAKEFTSVSIERIFTDSLSIRAIVPIDTDKVWFAANQGRVGLIDGSVPKLASIKYEGKSLNFRAIAATSEAVFVLSIESPGVLYKIGYNNDGATNIEEVYVEKGEKVFYDAIAFWNDSEGIAMGDPTKDCLSIIITRDGGNNWEKLSCDELPKIVEGEAAFAASNSNISVYKDHVWIATGGKKARVFHSSDKGKSWEVFDTPIVQGKTMTGIYSIDFYDKKTGIIFGGDWSNQDFNEGNKAITTDGGKNWSLVANGQAPGYRSSVRFIPGSAGKGVVAVGSKGISYSNDFGESWIQLSEEGFYAIEFVNDSLAFASGRNKIARLIFKE
;
A
#
# COMPACT_ATOMS: atom_id res chain seq x y z
N MET A 1 -49.30 -27.08 49.08
CA MET A 1 -49.49 -26.23 47.91
C MET A 1 -48.12 -25.57 47.60
N ARG A 2 -47.34 -26.17 46.64
CA ARG A 2 -45.99 -25.69 46.26
C ARG A 2 -46.12 -24.85 45.00
N ILE A 3 -45.82 -23.57 45.12
CA ILE A 3 -45.82 -22.60 44.00
C ILE A 3 -44.45 -22.76 43.29
N PHE A 4 -44.46 -23.18 42.01
CA PHE A 4 -43.29 -23.17 41.14
C PHE A 4 -43.21 -21.79 40.50
N LEU A 5 -42.17 -20.99 40.82
CA LEU A 5 -41.81 -19.79 40.08
C LEU A 5 -41.01 -20.18 38.85
N LEU A 6 -41.56 -19.98 37.66
CA LEU A 6 -40.87 -20.01 36.38
C LEU A 6 -40.14 -18.69 36.16
N LEU A 7 -38.81 -18.70 36.22
CA LEU A 7 -37.97 -17.59 35.78
C LEU A 7 -37.82 -17.69 34.26
N ILE A 8 -38.47 -16.77 33.52
CA ILE A 8 -38.26 -16.58 32.09
C ILE A 8 -37.02 -15.69 31.92
N SER A 9 -35.89 -16.29 31.56
CA SER A 9 -34.69 -15.57 31.13
C SER A 9 -34.89 -15.02 29.72
N ALA A 10 -35.08 -13.72 29.57
CA ALA A 10 -35.10 -13.04 28.27
C ALA A 10 -33.67 -12.91 27.78
N LEU A 11 -33.27 -13.72 26.78
CA LEU A 11 -32.06 -13.54 26.02
C LEU A 11 -32.22 -12.30 25.13
N LEU A 12 -31.59 -11.18 25.51
CA LEU A 12 -31.40 -10.05 24.60
C LEU A 12 -30.38 -10.45 23.53
N ILE A 13 -30.88 -10.78 22.35
CA ILE A 13 -30.07 -10.90 21.14
C ILE A 13 -29.70 -9.49 20.71
N VAL A 14 -28.51 -9.00 21.06
CA VAL A 14 -27.93 -7.80 20.47
C VAL A 14 -27.52 -8.18 19.06
N SER A 15 -28.37 -7.91 18.10
CA SER A 15 -28.04 -7.94 16.68
C SER A 15 -27.08 -6.75 16.44
N CYS A 16 -25.80 -7.01 16.21
CA CYS A 16 -24.92 -6.06 15.55
C CYS A 16 -25.44 -5.90 14.11
N GLU A 17 -26.24 -4.88 13.85
CA GLU A 17 -26.51 -4.44 12.48
C GLU A 17 -25.17 -3.94 11.90
N SER A 18 -24.53 -4.77 11.11
CA SER A 18 -23.49 -4.32 10.20
C SER A 18 -24.16 -3.45 9.15
N ASN A 19 -23.88 -2.16 9.13
CA ASN A 19 -24.30 -1.31 8.02
C ASN A 19 -23.91 -2.00 6.72
N PRO A 20 -24.82 -2.09 5.74
CA PRO A 20 -24.45 -2.66 4.43
C PRO A 20 -23.29 -1.84 3.84
N ALA A 21 -22.38 -2.51 3.16
CA ALA A 21 -21.32 -1.82 2.45
C ALA A 21 -21.96 -0.85 1.44
N LYS A 22 -21.46 0.39 1.39
CA LYS A 22 -21.93 1.41 0.44
C LYS A 22 -21.76 0.91 -0.99
N GLU A 23 -22.73 1.18 -1.84
CA GLU A 23 -22.68 0.88 -3.27
C GLU A 23 -22.34 2.14 -4.03
N PHE A 24 -21.07 2.28 -4.45
CA PHE A 24 -20.65 3.44 -5.25
C PHE A 24 -21.00 3.25 -6.72
N THR A 25 -21.63 4.28 -7.29
CA THR A 25 -21.99 4.33 -8.71
C THR A 25 -21.12 5.32 -9.50
N SER A 26 -20.44 6.23 -8.80
CA SER A 26 -19.60 7.26 -9.41
C SER A 26 -18.49 7.74 -8.48
N VAL A 27 -17.50 8.41 -9.06
CA VAL A 27 -16.43 9.10 -8.35
C VAL A 27 -16.25 10.51 -8.89
N SER A 28 -16.25 11.50 -8.00
CA SER A 28 -15.87 12.87 -8.32
C SER A 28 -14.37 13.04 -8.16
N ILE A 29 -13.69 13.59 -9.16
CA ILE A 29 -12.24 13.77 -9.18
C ILE A 29 -11.92 15.24 -9.14
N GLU A 30 -11.36 15.71 -8.04
CA GLU A 30 -10.90 17.07 -7.84
C GLU A 30 -9.38 17.11 -7.90
N ARG A 31 -8.78 17.72 -8.93
CA ARG A 31 -7.33 17.90 -9.01
C ARG A 31 -6.89 19.02 -8.08
N ILE A 32 -6.13 18.66 -7.04
CA ILE A 32 -5.64 19.59 -6.01
C ILE A 32 -4.19 20.01 -6.23
N PHE A 33 -3.45 19.30 -7.09
CA PHE A 33 -2.07 19.60 -7.41
C PHE A 33 -1.70 19.13 -8.82
N THR A 34 -0.94 19.97 -9.54
CA THR A 34 -0.38 19.64 -10.88
C THR A 34 1.06 20.15 -10.98
N ASP A 35 1.99 19.27 -11.35
CA ASP A 35 3.39 19.59 -11.61
C ASP A 35 3.99 18.49 -12.52
N SER A 36 5.08 18.77 -13.23
CA SER A 36 5.76 17.81 -14.12
C SER A 36 6.53 16.73 -13.34
N LEU A 37 5.81 15.95 -12.53
CA LEU A 37 6.34 14.95 -11.62
C LEU A 37 5.72 13.57 -11.84
N SER A 38 6.49 12.52 -11.52
CA SER A 38 5.96 11.17 -11.32
C SER A 38 5.74 10.96 -9.82
N ILE A 39 4.48 11.03 -9.38
CA ILE A 39 4.11 10.94 -7.96
C ILE A 39 3.55 9.53 -7.72
N ARG A 40 4.37 8.67 -7.11
CA ARG A 40 4.01 7.25 -6.91
C ARG A 40 3.66 6.90 -5.48
N ALA A 41 3.94 7.78 -4.54
CA ALA A 41 3.67 7.54 -3.14
C ALA A 41 3.06 8.78 -2.49
N ILE A 42 1.96 8.57 -1.78
CA ILE A 42 1.24 9.59 -1.01
C ILE A 42 0.85 9.02 0.35
N VAL A 43 0.70 9.89 1.32
CA VAL A 43 0.15 9.55 2.63
C VAL A 43 -0.76 10.68 3.11
N PRO A 44 -2.07 10.44 3.20
CA PRO A 44 -3.01 11.39 3.78
C PRO A 44 -2.74 11.59 5.27
N ILE A 45 -2.89 12.82 5.75
CA ILE A 45 -2.88 13.13 7.18
C ILE A 45 -4.31 13.35 7.69
N ASP A 46 -5.13 14.01 6.88
CA ASP A 46 -6.55 14.25 7.16
C ASP A 46 -7.33 14.44 5.84
N THR A 47 -8.55 14.96 5.90
CA THR A 47 -9.40 15.19 4.73
C THR A 47 -8.90 16.27 3.77
N ASP A 48 -7.98 17.10 4.21
CA ASP A 48 -7.47 18.25 3.46
C ASP A 48 -5.98 18.19 3.20
N LYS A 49 -5.23 17.37 3.97
CA LYS A 49 -3.77 17.32 3.93
C LYS A 49 -3.26 15.98 3.42
N VAL A 50 -2.40 16.03 2.42
CA VAL A 50 -1.71 14.85 1.88
C VAL A 50 -0.24 15.15 1.61
N TRP A 51 0.64 14.32 2.15
CA TRP A 51 2.06 14.31 1.79
C TRP A 51 2.28 13.47 0.54
N PHE A 52 3.30 13.83 -0.24
CA PHE A 52 3.73 13.05 -1.39
C PHE A 52 5.24 12.98 -1.52
N ALA A 53 5.70 11.91 -2.16
CA ALA A 53 7.07 11.71 -2.60
C ALA A 53 7.11 11.44 -4.10
N ALA A 54 8.07 12.07 -4.80
CA ALA A 54 8.15 12.02 -6.26
C ALA A 54 9.59 11.96 -6.76
N ASN A 55 9.72 11.80 -8.07
CA ASN A 55 11.01 11.93 -8.75
C ASN A 55 11.59 13.36 -8.61
N GLN A 56 12.83 13.56 -9.11
CA GLN A 56 13.55 14.83 -9.05
C GLN A 56 13.81 15.35 -7.62
N GLY A 57 13.83 14.44 -6.62
CA GLY A 57 14.02 14.78 -5.21
C GLY A 57 12.85 15.54 -4.58
N ARG A 58 11.68 15.57 -5.24
CA ARG A 58 10.54 16.36 -4.79
C ARG A 58 9.75 15.65 -3.71
N VAL A 59 9.48 16.40 -2.65
CA VAL A 59 8.62 16.02 -1.54
C VAL A 59 7.72 17.20 -1.24
N GLY A 60 6.50 16.99 -0.84
CA GLY A 60 5.59 18.09 -0.53
C GLY A 60 4.39 17.69 0.32
N LEU A 61 3.84 18.69 0.98
CA LEU A 61 2.54 18.67 1.63
C LEU A 61 1.58 19.53 0.81
N ILE A 62 0.46 18.96 0.42
CA ILE A 62 -0.68 19.72 -0.12
C ILE A 62 -1.65 19.93 1.03
N ASP A 63 -1.95 21.19 1.34
CA ASP A 63 -2.86 21.63 2.40
C ASP A 63 -4.06 22.31 1.74
N GLY A 64 -5.17 21.61 1.64
CA GLY A 64 -6.28 22.00 0.75
C GLY A 64 -5.85 21.99 -0.71
N SER A 65 -5.57 23.16 -1.26
CA SER A 65 -4.99 23.34 -2.61
C SER A 65 -3.65 24.09 -2.59
N VAL A 66 -3.07 24.28 -1.41
CA VAL A 66 -1.82 25.04 -1.22
C VAL A 66 -0.64 24.07 -1.13
N PRO A 67 0.27 24.05 -2.12
CA PRO A 67 1.44 23.19 -2.07
C PRO A 67 2.56 23.84 -1.24
N LYS A 68 3.13 23.05 -0.32
CA LYS A 68 4.38 23.35 0.40
C LYS A 68 5.43 22.35 -0.09
N LEU A 69 6.39 22.80 -0.89
CA LEU A 69 7.27 21.93 -1.66
C LEU A 69 8.73 22.05 -1.21
N ALA A 70 9.43 20.92 -1.17
CA ALA A 70 10.87 20.86 -0.99
C ALA A 70 11.52 20.05 -2.10
N SER A 71 12.83 20.27 -2.31
CA SER A 71 13.66 19.45 -3.20
C SER A 71 14.86 18.97 -2.40
N ILE A 72 14.92 17.67 -2.18
CA ILE A 72 15.97 17.02 -1.40
C ILE A 72 17.01 16.44 -2.36
N LYS A 73 18.28 16.72 -2.09
CA LYS A 73 19.42 16.20 -2.84
C LYS A 73 20.35 15.44 -1.90
N TYR A 74 20.90 14.34 -2.41
CA TYR A 74 21.96 13.60 -1.76
C TYR A 74 23.26 13.75 -2.56
N GLU A 75 24.34 14.24 -1.92
CA GLU A 75 25.64 14.52 -2.59
C GLU A 75 25.46 15.33 -3.90
N GLY A 76 24.54 16.32 -3.90
CA GLY A 76 24.24 17.18 -5.05
C GLY A 76 23.33 16.57 -6.13
N LYS A 77 22.98 15.28 -6.05
CA LYS A 77 22.12 14.58 -7.00
C LYS A 77 20.66 14.58 -6.54
N SER A 78 19.74 14.76 -7.46
CA SER A 78 18.31 14.58 -7.20
C SER A 78 17.98 13.10 -7.10
N LEU A 79 17.26 12.73 -6.03
CA LEU A 79 16.79 11.36 -5.79
C LEU A 79 15.45 11.09 -6.49
N ASN A 80 15.09 9.82 -6.64
CA ASN A 80 13.78 9.40 -7.12
C ASN A 80 13.05 8.71 -5.97
N PHE A 81 12.21 9.48 -5.28
CA PHE A 81 11.41 8.97 -4.18
C PHE A 81 10.16 8.25 -4.70
N ARG A 82 9.94 7.01 -4.23
CA ARG A 82 8.75 6.22 -4.58
C ARG A 82 8.07 5.57 -3.38
N ALA A 83 8.60 5.77 -2.19
CA ALA A 83 8.01 5.27 -0.97
C ALA A 83 7.86 6.39 0.06
N ILE A 84 6.74 6.39 0.79
CA ILE A 84 6.41 7.35 1.82
C ILE A 84 5.60 6.68 2.93
N ALA A 85 5.86 7.04 4.18
CA ALA A 85 5.04 6.68 5.32
C ALA A 85 5.00 7.83 6.32
N ALA A 86 4.01 7.85 7.19
CA ALA A 86 3.89 8.85 8.25
C ALA A 86 3.69 8.19 9.62
N THR A 87 4.20 8.87 10.64
CA THR A 87 3.86 8.71 12.05
C THR A 87 3.15 9.97 12.54
N SER A 88 2.78 10.04 13.80
CA SER A 88 2.19 11.25 14.38
C SER A 88 3.11 12.48 14.35
N GLU A 89 4.44 12.29 14.22
CA GLU A 89 5.45 13.35 14.37
C GLU A 89 6.32 13.56 13.12
N ALA A 90 6.38 12.58 12.21
CA ALA A 90 7.28 12.63 11.08
C ALA A 90 6.73 11.91 9.84
N VAL A 91 7.21 12.38 8.68
CA VAL A 91 7.05 11.70 7.38
C VAL A 91 8.39 11.13 6.95
N PHE A 92 8.37 9.93 6.41
CA PHE A 92 9.54 9.21 5.91
C PHE A 92 9.46 9.07 4.41
N VAL A 93 10.51 9.43 3.70
CA VAL A 93 10.60 9.30 2.24
C VAL A 93 11.84 8.53 1.85
N LEU A 94 11.66 7.53 0.98
CA LEU A 94 12.71 6.59 0.61
C LEU A 94 12.91 6.59 -0.90
N SER A 95 14.17 6.71 -1.33
CA SER A 95 14.54 6.65 -2.74
C SER A 95 14.71 5.21 -3.22
N ILE A 96 14.48 5.00 -4.53
CA ILE A 96 14.50 3.65 -5.11
C ILE A 96 15.90 3.15 -5.44
N GLU A 97 16.72 3.94 -6.10
CA GLU A 97 18.00 3.51 -6.71
C GLU A 97 19.18 3.77 -5.78
N SER A 98 20.36 3.22 -6.15
CA SER A 98 21.60 3.47 -5.43
C SER A 98 22.09 4.93 -5.60
N PRO A 99 22.29 5.65 -4.49
CA PRO A 99 22.08 5.23 -3.12
C PRO A 99 20.59 5.16 -2.76
N GLY A 100 20.19 4.10 -2.05
CA GLY A 100 18.92 4.06 -1.32
C GLY A 100 19.03 4.94 -0.10
N VAL A 101 18.31 6.07 -0.09
CA VAL A 101 18.39 7.06 1.00
C VAL A 101 17.03 7.25 1.62
N LEU A 102 16.96 7.12 2.94
CA LEU A 102 15.77 7.36 3.74
C LEU A 102 15.94 8.65 4.52
N TYR A 103 14.99 9.56 4.33
CA TYR A 103 14.88 10.79 5.12
C TYR A 103 13.71 10.73 6.08
N LYS A 104 13.92 11.21 7.29
CA LYS A 104 12.91 11.55 8.28
C LYS A 104 12.65 13.05 8.22
N ILE A 105 11.40 13.43 8.03
CA ILE A 105 10.94 14.82 7.92
C ILE A 105 10.00 15.07 9.09
N GLY A 106 10.46 15.79 10.10
CA GLY A 106 9.59 16.25 11.18
C GLY A 106 8.56 17.24 10.62
N TYR A 107 7.36 17.22 11.14
CA TYR A 107 6.33 18.17 10.75
C TYR A 107 5.43 18.57 11.93
N ASN A 108 4.79 19.72 11.76
CA ASN A 108 3.72 20.21 12.61
C ASN A 108 2.59 20.79 11.74
N ASN A 109 1.64 21.48 12.35
CA ASN A 109 0.51 22.07 11.63
C ASN A 109 0.91 23.05 10.53
N ASP A 110 2.10 23.66 10.60
CA ASP A 110 2.60 24.65 9.64
C ASP A 110 3.41 24.02 8.48
N GLY A 111 3.77 22.75 8.60
CA GLY A 111 4.55 22.01 7.58
C GLY A 111 5.81 21.35 8.15
N ALA A 112 6.81 21.15 7.29
CA ALA A 112 8.07 20.52 7.67
C ALA A 112 8.87 21.39 8.66
N THR A 113 9.45 20.75 9.67
CA THR A 113 10.28 21.42 10.70
C THR A 113 11.76 21.16 10.51
N ASN A 114 12.15 19.93 10.19
CA ASN A 114 13.52 19.49 9.97
C ASN A 114 13.55 18.33 8.97
N ILE A 115 14.71 18.09 8.37
CA ILE A 115 14.94 16.96 7.45
C ILE A 115 16.23 16.29 7.88
N GLU A 116 16.17 15.01 8.20
CA GLU A 116 17.29 14.20 8.66
C GLU A 116 17.48 12.98 7.77
N GLU A 117 18.72 12.70 7.38
CA GLU A 117 19.10 11.44 6.75
C GLU A 117 19.25 10.38 7.84
N VAL A 118 18.40 9.35 7.81
CA VAL A 118 18.35 8.33 8.87
C VAL A 118 18.82 6.96 8.39
N TYR A 119 18.98 6.77 7.08
CA TYR A 119 19.56 5.55 6.52
C TYR A 119 20.10 5.77 5.11
N VAL A 120 21.23 5.17 4.80
CA VAL A 120 21.81 5.14 3.44
C VAL A 120 22.39 3.77 3.14
N GLU A 121 22.05 3.23 1.97
CA GLU A 121 22.67 2.03 1.43
C GLU A 121 23.18 2.29 0.01
N LYS A 122 24.46 1.96 -0.24
CA LYS A 122 25.10 2.05 -1.55
C LYS A 122 25.39 0.66 -2.08
N GLY A 123 25.15 0.43 -3.37
CA GLY A 123 25.44 -0.84 -4.03
C GLY A 123 24.71 -0.95 -5.36
N GLU A 124 25.24 -1.66 -6.32
CA GLU A 124 24.73 -1.76 -7.69
C GLU A 124 23.29 -2.29 -7.76
N LYS A 125 22.91 -3.18 -6.82
CA LYS A 125 21.60 -3.83 -6.78
C LYS A 125 20.64 -3.17 -5.76
N VAL A 126 21.04 -2.07 -5.14
CA VAL A 126 20.16 -1.40 -4.15
C VAL A 126 18.97 -0.77 -4.84
N PHE A 127 17.78 -1.21 -4.45
CA PHE A 127 16.52 -0.70 -4.93
C PHE A 127 15.44 -0.92 -3.86
N TYR A 128 14.89 0.17 -3.31
CA TYR A 128 13.84 0.12 -2.30
C TYR A 128 12.47 0.42 -2.89
N ASP A 129 11.45 -0.33 -2.49
CA ASP A 129 10.13 -0.33 -3.11
C ASP A 129 9.06 0.33 -2.26
N ALA A 130 9.06 0.05 -0.94
CA ALA A 130 8.00 0.49 -0.05
C ALA A 130 8.48 0.69 1.39
N ILE A 131 7.70 1.48 2.15
CA ILE A 131 7.87 1.73 3.57
C ILE A 131 6.51 1.78 4.25
N ALA A 132 6.42 1.24 5.48
CA ALA A 132 5.23 1.28 6.31
C ALA A 132 5.60 1.33 7.79
N PHE A 133 4.69 1.82 8.63
CA PHE A 133 4.83 1.81 10.08
C PHE A 133 3.70 1.02 10.72
N TRP A 134 4.02 0.19 11.72
CA TRP A 134 3.03 -0.48 12.57
C TRP A 134 2.44 0.46 13.63
N ASN A 135 3.26 1.41 14.08
CA ASN A 135 2.94 2.44 15.06
C ASN A 135 4.02 3.54 15.01
N ASP A 136 3.91 4.56 15.85
CA ASP A 136 4.86 5.69 15.86
C ASP A 136 6.31 5.32 16.17
N SER A 137 6.56 4.15 16.76
CA SER A 137 7.90 3.71 17.14
C SER A 137 8.50 2.65 16.20
N GLU A 138 7.68 1.86 15.54
CA GLU A 138 8.12 0.69 14.81
C GLU A 138 7.71 0.76 13.35
N GLY A 139 8.67 0.64 12.44
CA GLY A 139 8.46 0.70 11.01
C GLY A 139 9.35 -0.28 10.25
N ILE A 140 9.01 -0.50 8.99
CA ILE A 140 9.68 -1.41 8.06
C ILE A 140 9.75 -0.77 6.69
N ALA A 141 10.89 -0.93 6.02
CA ALA A 141 10.98 -0.69 4.58
C ALA A 141 11.56 -1.91 3.89
N MET A 142 11.15 -2.11 2.65
CA MET A 142 11.55 -3.26 1.87
C MET A 142 11.98 -2.86 0.47
N GLY A 143 12.81 -3.69 -0.13
CA GLY A 143 13.33 -3.51 -1.47
C GLY A 143 13.78 -4.80 -2.11
N ASP A 144 14.22 -4.67 -3.35
CA ASP A 144 14.70 -5.76 -4.17
C ASP A 144 15.89 -6.52 -3.53
N PRO A 145 16.07 -7.77 -3.90
CA PRO A 145 17.16 -8.58 -3.41
C PRO A 145 18.54 -8.03 -3.80
N THR A 146 19.36 -7.71 -2.82
CA THR A 146 20.79 -7.45 -3.06
C THR A 146 21.63 -8.72 -2.96
N LYS A 147 21.09 -9.75 -2.30
CA LYS A 147 21.63 -11.11 -2.16
C LYS A 147 20.53 -12.13 -2.49
N ASP A 148 20.40 -13.17 -1.72
CA ASP A 148 19.43 -14.25 -1.87
C ASP A 148 18.17 -14.10 -0.98
N CYS A 149 17.90 -12.89 -0.49
CA CYS A 149 16.71 -12.48 0.25
C CYS A 149 16.30 -11.06 -0.12
N LEU A 150 15.06 -10.65 0.21
CA LEU A 150 14.63 -9.27 0.08
C LEU A 150 15.49 -8.34 0.95
N SER A 151 15.69 -7.11 0.52
CA SER A 151 16.27 -6.06 1.36
C SER A 151 15.22 -5.54 2.31
N ILE A 152 15.35 -5.84 3.60
CA ILE A 152 14.42 -5.38 4.65
C ILE A 152 15.21 -4.59 5.68
N ILE A 153 14.75 -3.37 5.98
CA ILE A 153 15.25 -2.55 7.08
C ILE A 153 14.12 -2.28 8.07
N ILE A 154 14.44 -2.27 9.36
CA ILE A 154 13.47 -2.08 10.45
C ILE A 154 13.95 -0.99 11.39
N THR A 155 13.00 -0.18 11.88
CA THR A 155 13.20 0.72 13.01
C THR A 155 12.37 0.29 14.20
N ARG A 156 12.88 0.59 15.43
CA ARG A 156 12.19 0.34 16.71
C ARG A 156 12.17 1.60 17.60
N ASP A 157 12.61 2.73 17.09
CA ASP A 157 12.81 3.97 17.84
C ASP A 157 12.23 5.21 17.14
N GLY A 158 11.13 5.03 16.41
CA GLY A 158 10.45 6.11 15.69
C GLY A 158 11.22 6.59 14.46
N GLY A 159 11.98 5.69 13.85
CA GLY A 159 12.71 5.97 12.62
C GLY A 159 13.99 6.78 12.80
N ASN A 160 14.52 6.89 14.03
CA ASN A 160 15.81 7.53 14.26
C ASN A 160 16.97 6.65 13.81
N ASN A 161 16.82 5.32 14.00
CA ASN A 161 17.79 4.32 13.53
C ASN A 161 17.08 3.22 12.75
N TRP A 162 17.72 2.74 11.70
CA TRP A 162 17.24 1.66 10.86
C TRP A 162 18.29 0.57 10.72
N GLU A 163 17.90 -0.66 10.94
CA GLU A 163 18.77 -1.84 10.87
C GLU A 163 18.34 -2.75 9.71
N LYS A 164 19.31 -3.20 8.90
CA LYS A 164 19.08 -4.16 7.83
C LYS A 164 19.11 -5.57 8.39
N LEU A 165 18.02 -6.33 8.12
CA LEU A 165 17.94 -7.72 8.53
C LEU A 165 18.92 -8.58 7.73
N SER A 166 19.50 -9.58 8.41
CA SER A 166 20.36 -10.57 7.77
C SER A 166 19.54 -11.52 6.90
N CYS A 167 20.11 -11.96 5.77
CA CYS A 167 19.51 -13.02 4.96
C CYS A 167 19.36 -14.37 5.67
N ASP A 168 20.03 -14.56 6.81
CA ASP A 168 19.84 -15.75 7.65
C ASP A 168 18.53 -15.72 8.44
N GLU A 169 17.94 -14.51 8.61
CA GLU A 169 16.66 -14.27 9.30
C GLU A 169 15.46 -14.22 8.33
N LEU A 170 15.72 -14.21 7.02
CA LEU A 170 14.72 -14.00 5.98
C LEU A 170 14.55 -15.23 5.08
N PRO A 171 13.33 -15.49 4.58
CA PRO A 171 13.11 -16.49 3.55
C PRO A 171 13.92 -16.19 2.29
N LYS A 172 14.40 -17.25 1.64
CA LYS A 172 15.12 -17.12 0.39
C LYS A 172 14.19 -16.75 -0.77
N ILE A 173 14.69 -15.90 -1.65
CA ILE A 173 14.02 -15.56 -2.90
C ILE A 173 14.34 -16.59 -3.98
N VAL A 174 13.48 -16.63 -5.01
CA VAL A 174 13.77 -17.35 -6.26
C VAL A 174 14.51 -16.41 -7.21
N GLU A 175 15.41 -16.95 -8.03
CA GLU A 175 16.13 -16.14 -9.02
C GLU A 175 15.16 -15.42 -9.97
N GLY A 176 15.29 -14.10 -10.07
CA GLY A 176 14.40 -13.23 -10.85
C GLY A 176 13.08 -12.87 -10.16
N GLU A 177 12.93 -13.19 -8.89
CA GLU A 177 11.89 -12.65 -8.02
C GLU A 177 12.31 -11.29 -7.48
N ALA A 178 11.41 -10.30 -7.55
CA ALA A 178 11.64 -8.92 -7.16
C ALA A 178 10.33 -8.26 -6.69
N ALA A 179 10.40 -7.04 -6.21
CA ALA A 179 9.23 -6.25 -5.90
C ALA A 179 8.99 -5.16 -6.95
N PHE A 180 7.97 -4.32 -6.78
CA PHE A 180 7.65 -3.28 -7.75
C PHE A 180 7.36 -1.95 -7.06
N ALA A 181 8.24 -0.98 -7.18
CA ALA A 181 8.06 0.39 -6.66
C ALA A 181 7.01 1.19 -7.47
N ALA A 182 5.80 0.63 -7.58
CA ALA A 182 4.74 1.20 -8.41
C ALA A 182 3.91 2.26 -7.69
N SER A 183 3.65 2.05 -6.38
CA SER A 183 2.69 2.86 -5.62
C SER A 183 2.88 2.82 -4.10
N ASN A 184 4.03 2.32 -3.59
CA ASN A 184 4.23 2.05 -2.15
C ASN A 184 3.22 1.04 -1.55
N SER A 185 2.48 0.31 -2.38
CA SER A 185 1.40 -0.58 -1.93
C SER A 185 1.68 -2.07 -2.11
N ASN A 186 2.94 -2.45 -2.35
CA ASN A 186 3.41 -3.83 -2.29
C ASN A 186 3.77 -4.30 -0.87
N ILE A 187 3.43 -3.48 0.13
CA ILE A 187 3.49 -3.78 1.56
C ILE A 187 2.16 -3.38 2.21
N SER A 188 1.66 -4.22 3.13
CA SER A 188 0.50 -3.92 3.97
C SER A 188 0.79 -4.29 5.40
N VAL A 189 0.35 -3.48 6.36
CA VAL A 189 0.50 -3.71 7.79
C VAL A 189 -0.85 -3.68 8.49
N TYR A 190 -1.04 -4.59 9.45
CA TYR A 190 -2.22 -4.62 10.31
C TYR A 190 -1.82 -5.12 11.71
N LYS A 191 -1.89 -4.25 12.72
CA LYS A 191 -1.40 -4.53 14.09
C LYS A 191 0.06 -4.99 14.03
N ASP A 192 0.37 -6.21 14.51
CA ASP A 192 1.73 -6.76 14.50
C ASP A 192 2.09 -7.49 13.20
N HIS A 193 1.14 -7.61 12.28
CA HIS A 193 1.35 -8.29 11.00
C HIS A 193 1.91 -7.35 9.93
N VAL A 194 2.69 -7.93 9.02
CA VAL A 194 3.10 -7.32 7.75
C VAL A 194 3.08 -8.36 6.65
N TRP A 195 2.62 -7.96 5.48
CA TRP A 195 2.67 -8.74 4.25
C TRP A 195 3.41 -7.95 3.18
N ILE A 196 4.31 -8.63 2.48
CA ILE A 196 5.11 -8.07 1.39
C ILE A 196 4.86 -8.91 0.15
N ALA A 197 4.51 -8.24 -0.95
CA ALA A 197 4.20 -8.87 -2.21
C ALA A 197 5.35 -8.75 -3.21
N THR A 198 5.61 -9.85 -3.92
CA THR A 198 6.65 -9.94 -4.96
C THR A 198 6.07 -10.31 -6.32
N GLY A 199 6.92 -10.30 -7.34
CA GLY A 199 6.60 -10.65 -8.71
C GLY A 199 7.86 -11.01 -9.51
N GLY A 200 7.78 -10.89 -10.82
CA GLY A 200 8.84 -11.32 -11.71
C GLY A 200 8.74 -12.82 -12.05
N LYS A 201 9.81 -13.54 -11.88
CA LYS A 201 9.85 -14.99 -12.13
C LYS A 201 8.99 -15.78 -11.15
N LYS A 202 8.78 -15.25 -9.95
CA LYS A 202 7.93 -15.84 -8.91
C LYS A 202 7.12 -14.73 -8.23
N ALA A 203 5.83 -14.98 -7.98
CA ALA A 203 4.93 -14.06 -7.28
C ALA A 203 4.48 -14.71 -5.97
N ARG A 204 4.98 -14.20 -4.85
CA ARG A 204 4.73 -14.73 -3.50
C ARG A 204 4.34 -13.62 -2.54
N VAL A 205 3.82 -14.01 -1.39
CA VAL A 205 3.57 -13.13 -0.25
C VAL A 205 4.45 -13.58 0.91
N PHE A 206 5.29 -12.68 1.39
CA PHE A 206 6.09 -12.83 2.60
C PHE A 206 5.30 -12.24 3.76
N HIS A 207 5.16 -12.98 4.83
CA HIS A 207 4.35 -12.61 5.98
C HIS A 207 5.12 -12.74 7.28
N SER A 208 4.97 -11.74 8.13
CA SER A 208 5.38 -11.81 9.53
C SER A 208 4.19 -11.43 10.40
N SER A 209 3.99 -12.17 11.50
CA SER A 209 2.93 -11.89 12.49
C SER A 209 3.45 -11.24 13.78
N ASP A 210 4.74 -10.90 13.82
CA ASP A 210 5.47 -10.44 15.01
C ASP A 210 6.39 -9.24 14.72
N LYS A 211 5.95 -8.36 13.78
CA LYS A 211 6.65 -7.16 13.34
C LYS A 211 8.03 -7.44 12.74
N GLY A 212 8.14 -8.49 11.94
CA GLY A 212 9.36 -8.80 11.19
C GLY A 212 10.42 -9.59 11.97
N LYS A 213 10.08 -10.19 13.12
CA LYS A 213 11.01 -11.05 13.88
C LYS A 213 11.09 -12.46 13.28
N SER A 214 9.98 -12.97 12.77
CA SER A 214 9.92 -14.26 12.06
C SER A 214 9.10 -14.14 10.78
N TRP A 215 9.40 -14.99 9.79
CA TRP A 215 8.83 -14.88 8.46
C TRP A 215 8.37 -16.22 7.91
N GLU A 216 7.22 -16.19 7.25
CA GLU A 216 6.67 -17.25 6.42
C GLU A 216 6.53 -16.74 4.98
N VAL A 217 6.49 -17.64 3.99
CA VAL A 217 6.30 -17.27 2.60
C VAL A 217 5.27 -18.19 1.95
N PHE A 218 4.35 -17.60 1.20
CA PHE A 218 3.23 -18.28 0.57
C PHE A 218 3.21 -18.05 -0.94
N ASP A 219 2.98 -19.11 -1.70
CA ASP A 219 2.77 -19.04 -3.14
C ASP A 219 1.41 -18.41 -3.47
N THR A 220 1.34 -17.74 -4.61
CA THR A 220 0.09 -17.14 -5.09
C THR A 220 -0.25 -17.60 -6.50
N PRO A 221 -1.55 -17.58 -6.89
CA PRO A 221 -1.97 -17.91 -8.24
C PRO A 221 -1.80 -16.75 -9.25
N ILE A 222 -1.17 -15.64 -8.84
CA ILE A 222 -0.98 -14.48 -9.71
C ILE A 222 -0.02 -14.82 -10.85
N VAL A 223 -0.30 -14.27 -12.02
CA VAL A 223 0.53 -14.43 -13.23
C VAL A 223 1.98 -14.05 -12.94
N GLN A 224 2.90 -14.92 -13.31
CA GLN A 224 4.32 -14.83 -13.01
C GLN A 224 5.15 -15.47 -14.12
N GLY A 225 6.49 -15.43 -14.03
CA GLY A 225 7.40 -16.06 -15.00
C GLY A 225 8.08 -15.09 -15.96
N LYS A 226 7.64 -13.82 -16.01
CA LYS A 226 8.28 -12.75 -16.79
C LYS A 226 8.65 -11.60 -15.86
N THR A 227 9.64 -10.79 -16.24
CA THR A 227 10.15 -9.68 -15.42
C THR A 227 9.07 -8.69 -14.95
N MET A 228 8.04 -8.44 -15.80
CA MET A 228 7.01 -7.42 -15.52
C MET A 228 5.66 -8.04 -15.14
N THR A 229 5.63 -9.31 -14.75
CA THR A 229 4.42 -9.99 -14.25
C THR A 229 4.51 -10.19 -12.75
N GLY A 230 3.37 -10.15 -12.05
CA GLY A 230 3.33 -10.43 -10.61
C GLY A 230 2.36 -9.55 -9.85
N ILE A 231 2.59 -9.48 -8.54
CA ILE A 231 1.78 -8.68 -7.62
C ILE A 231 2.39 -7.27 -7.53
N TYR A 232 1.58 -6.26 -7.76
CA TYR A 232 1.99 -4.85 -7.69
C TYR A 232 1.45 -4.15 -6.44
N SER A 233 0.39 -4.70 -5.87
CA SER A 233 -0.25 -4.14 -4.69
C SER A 233 -0.89 -5.23 -3.84
N ILE A 234 -0.82 -5.04 -2.53
CA ILE A 234 -1.41 -5.89 -1.51
C ILE A 234 -2.08 -5.02 -0.47
N ASP A 235 -3.27 -5.43 -0.01
CA ASP A 235 -3.91 -4.76 1.10
C ASP A 235 -4.64 -5.77 1.99
N PHE A 236 -4.67 -5.50 3.29
CA PHE A 236 -5.35 -6.31 4.29
C PHE A 236 -6.33 -5.47 5.09
N TYR A 237 -7.60 -5.87 5.05
CA TYR A 237 -8.67 -5.25 5.83
C TYR A 237 -8.54 -5.58 7.32
N ASP A 238 -8.17 -6.81 7.61
CA ASP A 238 -7.85 -7.33 8.93
C ASP A 238 -6.77 -8.42 8.84
N LYS A 239 -6.48 -9.10 9.94
CA LYS A 239 -5.43 -10.15 9.98
C LYS A 239 -5.74 -11.39 9.12
N LYS A 240 -6.96 -11.53 8.57
CA LYS A 240 -7.39 -12.68 7.78
C LYS A 240 -7.75 -12.33 6.35
N THR A 241 -8.39 -11.18 6.16
CA THR A 241 -9.04 -10.76 4.93
C THR A 241 -8.09 -9.87 4.13
N GLY A 242 -7.62 -10.33 2.99
CA GLY A 242 -6.67 -9.61 2.15
C GLY A 242 -6.94 -9.77 0.67
N ILE A 243 -6.42 -8.84 -0.11
CA ILE A 243 -6.46 -8.83 -1.57
C ILE A 243 -5.08 -8.53 -2.13
N ILE A 244 -4.71 -9.21 -3.21
CA ILE A 244 -3.56 -8.89 -4.06
C ILE A 244 -4.02 -8.56 -5.46
N PHE A 245 -3.37 -7.56 -6.04
CA PHE A 245 -3.63 -7.10 -7.38
C PHE A 245 -2.33 -6.86 -8.14
N GLY A 246 -2.30 -7.19 -9.42
CA GLY A 246 -1.13 -6.99 -10.26
C GLY A 246 -1.44 -7.27 -11.72
N GLY A 247 -0.71 -8.21 -12.32
CA GLY A 247 -0.89 -8.61 -13.71
C GLY A 247 0.41 -8.49 -14.51
N ASP A 248 0.28 -8.24 -15.81
CA ASP A 248 1.40 -7.97 -16.72
C ASP A 248 1.42 -6.47 -17.08
N TRP A 249 2.41 -5.73 -16.55
CA TRP A 249 2.56 -4.31 -16.85
C TRP A 249 2.80 -4.05 -18.34
N SER A 250 3.42 -5.00 -19.05
CA SER A 250 3.68 -4.89 -20.50
C SER A 250 2.43 -5.16 -21.34
N ASN A 251 1.42 -5.82 -20.75
CA ASN A 251 0.12 -6.10 -21.37
C ASN A 251 -1.01 -5.80 -20.39
N GLN A 252 -1.30 -4.53 -20.19
CA GLN A 252 -2.17 -4.03 -19.12
C GLN A 252 -3.66 -4.41 -19.29
N ASP A 253 -4.09 -4.88 -20.45
CA ASP A 253 -5.43 -5.35 -20.70
C ASP A 253 -5.59 -6.86 -20.38
N PHE A 254 -4.48 -7.58 -20.21
CA PHE A 254 -4.50 -8.97 -19.79
C PHE A 254 -5.06 -9.10 -18.37
N ASN A 255 -6.11 -9.89 -18.21
CA ASN A 255 -6.91 -9.96 -16.99
C ASN A 255 -7.04 -11.36 -16.39
N GLU A 256 -6.22 -12.31 -16.85
CA GLU A 256 -6.11 -13.63 -16.23
C GLU A 256 -5.00 -13.64 -15.17
N GLY A 257 -5.27 -14.26 -14.03
CA GLY A 257 -4.31 -14.39 -12.94
C GLY A 257 -3.81 -13.06 -12.39
N ASN A 258 -4.61 -12.00 -12.36
CA ASN A 258 -4.14 -10.67 -11.97
C ASN A 258 -4.71 -10.17 -10.63
N LYS A 259 -5.67 -10.89 -10.03
CA LYS A 259 -6.26 -10.54 -8.74
C LYS A 259 -6.67 -11.79 -7.96
N ALA A 260 -6.38 -11.79 -6.67
CA ALA A 260 -6.73 -12.89 -5.78
C ALA A 260 -7.03 -12.38 -4.37
N ILE A 261 -7.82 -13.15 -3.65
CA ILE A 261 -8.22 -12.86 -2.26
C ILE A 261 -7.76 -13.97 -1.32
N THR A 262 -7.66 -13.61 -0.04
CA THR A 262 -7.45 -14.52 1.08
C THR A 262 -8.43 -14.23 2.20
N THR A 263 -8.79 -15.30 2.96
CA THR A 263 -9.59 -15.19 4.19
C THR A 263 -8.90 -15.86 5.39
N ASP A 264 -7.63 -16.23 5.23
CA ASP A 264 -6.84 -16.94 6.23
C ASP A 264 -5.47 -16.31 6.53
N GLY A 265 -5.34 -15.01 6.20
CA GLY A 265 -4.13 -14.23 6.50
C GLY A 265 -3.04 -14.35 5.46
N GLY A 266 -3.38 -14.73 4.23
CA GLY A 266 -2.43 -14.86 3.13
C GLY A 266 -1.81 -16.23 2.98
N LYS A 267 -2.27 -17.23 3.75
CA LYS A 267 -1.77 -18.60 3.63
C LYS A 267 -2.25 -19.28 2.35
N ASN A 268 -3.51 -19.02 1.99
CA ASN A 268 -4.11 -19.50 0.75
C ASN A 268 -4.73 -18.32 -0.01
N TRP A 269 -4.59 -18.34 -1.34
CA TRP A 269 -5.08 -17.30 -2.23
C TRP A 269 -5.94 -17.90 -3.32
N SER A 270 -7.11 -17.32 -3.57
CA SER A 270 -8.04 -17.72 -4.63
C SER A 270 -8.21 -16.61 -5.65
N LEU A 271 -8.09 -16.92 -6.94
CA LEU A 271 -8.37 -15.97 -8.02
C LEU A 271 -9.82 -15.52 -7.96
N VAL A 272 -10.06 -14.23 -8.16
CA VAL A 272 -11.39 -13.62 -8.27
C VAL A 272 -11.52 -12.89 -9.59
N ALA A 273 -12.74 -12.84 -10.17
CA ALA A 273 -13.03 -12.22 -11.46
C ALA A 273 -11.98 -12.58 -12.54
N ASN A 274 -11.51 -13.84 -12.55
CA ASN A 274 -10.47 -14.30 -13.45
C ASN A 274 -10.93 -14.23 -14.91
N GLY A 275 -10.11 -13.65 -15.80
CA GLY A 275 -10.49 -13.41 -17.19
C GLY A 275 -11.48 -12.26 -17.39
N GLN A 276 -11.79 -11.49 -16.34
CA GLN A 276 -12.69 -10.34 -16.39
C GLN A 276 -11.94 -9.04 -16.06
N ALA A 277 -12.42 -7.93 -16.61
CA ALA A 277 -11.89 -6.60 -16.27
C ALA A 277 -12.01 -6.33 -14.76
N PRO A 278 -11.13 -5.50 -14.18
CA PRO A 278 -10.03 -4.81 -14.85
C PRO A 278 -8.79 -5.68 -15.03
N GLY A 279 -7.96 -5.33 -16.02
CA GLY A 279 -6.61 -5.87 -16.19
C GLY A 279 -5.64 -5.32 -15.12
N TYR A 280 -4.38 -5.07 -15.49
CA TYR A 280 -3.36 -4.56 -14.57
C TYR A 280 -3.81 -3.32 -13.78
N ARG A 281 -3.55 -3.33 -12.48
CA ARG A 281 -3.67 -2.16 -11.57
C ARG A 281 -2.42 -2.07 -10.70
N SER A 282 -2.01 -0.82 -10.42
CA SER A 282 -0.80 -0.54 -9.64
C SER A 282 -1.05 -0.37 -8.14
N SER A 283 -2.28 -0.10 -7.73
CA SER A 283 -2.64 0.06 -6.32
C SER A 283 -4.06 -0.43 -6.07
N VAL A 284 -4.25 -1.18 -4.99
CA VAL A 284 -5.55 -1.65 -4.49
C VAL A 284 -5.66 -1.31 -3.01
N ARG A 285 -6.85 -0.86 -2.57
CA ARG A 285 -7.14 -0.57 -1.17
C ARG A 285 -8.55 -1.02 -0.82
N PHE A 286 -8.69 -1.59 0.37
CA PHE A 286 -10.00 -1.75 1.00
C PHE A 286 -10.56 -0.39 1.40
N ILE A 287 -11.88 -0.24 1.24
CA ILE A 287 -12.60 0.92 1.72
C ILE A 287 -12.79 0.77 3.23
N PRO A 288 -12.38 1.76 4.04
CA PRO A 288 -12.60 1.74 5.49
C PRO A 288 -14.08 1.55 5.85
N GLY A 289 -14.36 0.69 6.82
CA GLY A 289 -15.73 0.43 7.28
C GLY A 289 -16.57 -0.46 6.37
N SER A 290 -16.06 -0.96 5.25
CA SER A 290 -16.78 -1.80 4.27
C SER A 290 -16.97 -3.26 4.69
N ALA A 291 -16.55 -3.65 5.89
CA ALA A 291 -16.50 -5.04 6.37
C ALA A 291 -15.68 -5.97 5.41
N GLY A 292 -14.67 -5.40 4.75
CA GLY A 292 -13.80 -6.10 3.81
C GLY A 292 -14.42 -6.36 2.43
N LYS A 293 -15.63 -5.86 2.14
CA LYS A 293 -16.30 -6.07 0.86
C LYS A 293 -15.95 -5.01 -0.18
N GLY A 294 -15.85 -3.75 0.24
CA GLY A 294 -15.57 -2.63 -0.64
C GLY A 294 -14.08 -2.54 -0.95
N VAL A 295 -13.73 -2.52 -2.23
CA VAL A 295 -12.36 -2.44 -2.74
C VAL A 295 -12.27 -1.47 -3.90
N VAL A 296 -11.25 -0.64 -3.93
CA VAL A 296 -10.92 0.22 -5.07
C VAL A 296 -9.52 -0.13 -5.58
N ALA A 297 -9.40 -0.27 -6.89
CA ALA A 297 -8.13 -0.46 -7.57
C ALA A 297 -7.90 0.64 -8.61
N VAL A 298 -6.69 1.21 -8.61
CA VAL A 298 -6.28 2.23 -9.58
C VAL A 298 -5.07 1.79 -10.40
N GLY A 299 -4.98 2.30 -11.60
CA GLY A 299 -3.85 2.09 -12.51
C GLY A 299 -3.89 3.12 -13.64
N SER A 300 -3.02 2.98 -14.63
CA SER A 300 -2.99 3.85 -15.81
C SER A 300 -4.27 3.82 -16.64
N LYS A 301 -5.08 2.77 -16.51
CA LYS A 301 -6.34 2.52 -17.23
C LYS A 301 -7.58 2.94 -16.44
N GLY A 302 -7.43 3.63 -15.29
CA GLY A 302 -8.55 4.19 -14.56
C GLY A 302 -8.75 3.68 -13.15
N ILE A 303 -9.95 3.92 -12.62
CA ILE A 303 -10.42 3.59 -11.28
C ILE A 303 -11.49 2.52 -11.39
N SER A 304 -11.29 1.38 -10.73
CA SER A 304 -12.23 0.26 -10.67
C SER A 304 -12.66 0.02 -9.22
N TYR A 305 -13.92 -0.34 -9.04
CA TYR A 305 -14.55 -0.58 -7.75
C TYR A 305 -15.25 -1.94 -7.72
N SER A 306 -15.19 -2.58 -6.57
CA SER A 306 -15.92 -3.79 -6.21
C SER A 306 -16.57 -3.60 -4.85
N ASN A 307 -17.78 -4.14 -4.64
CA ASN A 307 -18.49 -4.17 -3.34
C ASN A 307 -18.72 -5.60 -2.82
N ASP A 308 -18.13 -6.58 -3.47
CA ASP A 308 -18.31 -8.00 -3.21
C ASP A 308 -16.98 -8.76 -3.05
N PHE A 309 -15.99 -8.09 -2.42
CA PHE A 309 -14.68 -8.65 -2.13
C PHE A 309 -13.86 -9.01 -3.39
N GLY A 310 -14.08 -8.27 -4.49
CA GLY A 310 -13.36 -8.45 -5.74
C GLY A 310 -13.92 -9.49 -6.70
N GLU A 311 -15.08 -10.06 -6.40
CA GLU A 311 -15.74 -11.06 -7.28
C GLU A 311 -16.29 -10.42 -8.56
N SER A 312 -16.74 -9.16 -8.48
CA SER A 312 -17.14 -8.37 -9.63
C SER A 312 -16.62 -6.93 -9.54
N TRP A 313 -16.43 -6.30 -10.70
CA TRP A 313 -15.83 -4.97 -10.80
C TRP A 313 -16.60 -4.08 -11.75
N ILE A 314 -16.77 -2.82 -11.38
CA ILE A 314 -17.23 -1.75 -12.26
C ILE A 314 -16.13 -0.71 -12.44
N GLN A 315 -16.06 -0.09 -13.61
CA GLN A 315 -15.15 1.03 -13.86
C GLN A 315 -15.86 2.35 -13.54
N LEU A 316 -15.35 3.07 -12.54
CA LEU A 316 -15.90 4.37 -12.13
C LEU A 316 -15.33 5.54 -12.94
N SER A 317 -14.09 5.39 -13.47
CA SER A 317 -13.43 6.42 -14.26
C SER A 317 -12.32 5.82 -15.12
N GLU A 318 -12.08 6.40 -16.28
CA GLU A 318 -10.92 6.10 -17.14
C GLU A 318 -9.67 6.90 -16.77
N GLU A 319 -9.78 7.86 -15.85
CA GLU A 319 -8.66 8.68 -15.43
C GLU A 319 -7.65 7.87 -14.63
N GLY A 320 -6.43 7.72 -15.20
CA GLY A 320 -5.37 6.89 -14.62
C GLY A 320 -4.66 7.54 -13.44
N PHE A 321 -4.30 6.70 -12.45
CA PHE A 321 -3.50 7.04 -11.28
C PHE A 321 -2.48 5.93 -11.01
N TYR A 322 -1.48 6.22 -10.16
CA TYR A 322 -0.49 5.24 -9.71
C TYR A 322 -0.83 4.67 -8.34
N ALA A 323 -1.22 5.53 -7.41
CA ALA A 323 -1.52 5.19 -6.02
C ALA A 323 -2.86 5.79 -5.59
N ILE A 324 -3.51 5.12 -4.64
CA ILE A 324 -4.70 5.60 -3.93
C ILE A 324 -4.57 5.29 -2.45
N GLU A 325 -4.97 6.25 -1.59
CA GLU A 325 -5.03 6.08 -0.14
C GLU A 325 -6.33 6.69 0.41
N PHE A 326 -7.09 5.88 1.14
CA PHE A 326 -8.34 6.31 1.76
C PHE A 326 -8.11 7.11 3.04
N VAL A 327 -8.92 8.13 3.24
CA VAL A 327 -9.04 8.89 4.49
C VAL A 327 -10.20 8.38 5.33
N ASN A 328 -11.30 8.06 4.66
CA ASN A 328 -12.51 7.51 5.29
C ASN A 328 -13.26 6.61 4.28
N ASP A 329 -14.50 6.27 4.58
CA ASP A 329 -15.32 5.34 3.79
C ASP A 329 -15.77 5.84 2.42
N SER A 330 -15.51 7.10 2.06
CA SER A 330 -15.94 7.70 0.79
C SER A 330 -14.96 8.71 0.20
N LEU A 331 -13.90 9.08 0.94
CA LEU A 331 -12.89 10.03 0.51
C LEU A 331 -11.52 9.39 0.46
N ALA A 332 -10.83 9.54 -0.68
CA ALA A 332 -9.46 9.13 -0.87
C ALA A 332 -8.64 10.22 -1.56
N PHE A 333 -7.32 10.15 -1.44
CA PHE A 333 -6.40 10.83 -2.33
C PHE A 333 -5.82 9.84 -3.33
N ALA A 334 -5.57 10.31 -4.55
CA ALA A 334 -4.88 9.54 -5.58
C ALA A 334 -3.79 10.37 -6.23
N SER A 335 -2.69 9.71 -6.59
CA SER A 335 -1.57 10.36 -7.27
C SER A 335 -1.19 9.64 -8.55
N GLY A 336 -0.57 10.37 -9.46
CA GLY A 336 -0.21 9.84 -10.77
C GLY A 336 0.84 10.68 -11.49
N ARG A 337 0.86 10.55 -12.81
CA ARG A 337 1.71 11.39 -13.64
C ARG A 337 1.17 12.81 -13.62
N ASN A 338 1.98 13.74 -13.12
CA ASN A 338 1.75 15.18 -13.10
C ASN A 338 0.57 15.65 -12.24
N LYS A 339 0.06 14.82 -11.30
CA LYS A 339 -1.14 15.18 -10.54
C LYS A 339 -1.27 14.48 -9.19
N ILE A 340 -1.97 15.17 -8.29
CA ILE A 340 -2.65 14.61 -7.12
C ILE A 340 -4.12 15.06 -7.18
N ALA A 341 -5.03 14.17 -6.88
CA ALA A 341 -6.45 14.43 -6.84
C ALA A 341 -7.09 13.93 -5.53
N ARG A 342 -8.11 14.64 -5.10
CA ARG A 342 -9.07 14.20 -4.10
C ARG A 342 -10.19 13.45 -4.83
N LEU A 343 -10.50 12.26 -4.37
CA LEU A 343 -11.55 11.39 -4.91
C LEU A 343 -12.69 11.32 -3.91
N ILE A 344 -13.90 11.63 -4.35
CA ILE A 344 -15.13 11.51 -3.55
C ILE A 344 -16.03 10.48 -4.22
N PHE A 345 -16.17 9.33 -3.58
CA PHE A 345 -17.02 8.24 -4.04
C PHE A 345 -18.48 8.50 -3.64
N LYS A 346 -19.42 8.26 -4.57
CA LYS A 346 -20.85 8.56 -4.41
C LYS A 346 -21.70 7.33 -4.72
N GLU A 347 -22.71 7.11 -3.89
CA GLU A 347 -23.77 6.11 -4.05
C GLU A 347 -24.70 6.47 -5.21
#